data_8fdc1322238c8e645bf833f893031d08
#
_entry.id   8fdc1322238c8e645bf833f893031d08
#
_cell.length_a   1.000
_cell.length_b   1.000
_cell.length_c   1.000
_cell.angle_alpha   90.00
_cell.angle_beta   90.00
_cell.angle_gamma   90.00
#
_symmetry.space_group_name_H-M   'P 1'
#
loop_
_entity.id
_entity.type
_entity.pdbx_description
1 polymer ?
#
loop_
_entity_poly.entity_id
_entity_poly.type
_entity_poly.pdbx_seq_one_letter_code
_entity_poly.pdbx_strand_id
1 'polypeptide(L)'
;MMGRPHLGDVTLVAVTSVAQAATLAALRHSLGQASFAKVLLLSDRQPGDLAESGIEWRPILRLASRADYSRFVMGGLAGHIETGHALLVQWDGFVRDGRAWRDEFLDFDYIGAPWPHYRDGMAVGNGGFSLRSRRLLQAAATIPASDAPEDETICRKFRPELERDHGIRFADMDVARAFSYERCDSSGLEFGVHGVFNMLAELGSTRLLAWLSDLEPGVIGERESTELLVKAVRTGNWPLARLAMRHHHAHPNHGRRLLRGLGWLLRGHDGRPVVRAEAAHHVG
;
A
#
# COMPACT_ATOMS: atom_id res chain seq x y z
N MET A 1 2.35 -27.45 -12.20
CA MET A 1 2.60 -26.17 -11.49
C MET A 1 2.11 -25.06 -12.40
N MET A 2 1.07 -24.32 -12.02
CA MET A 2 0.69 -23.12 -12.75
C MET A 2 1.84 -22.14 -12.65
N GLY A 3 2.33 -21.65 -13.79
CA GLY A 3 3.39 -20.66 -13.86
C GLY A 3 2.93 -19.34 -13.21
N ARG A 4 3.88 -18.48 -12.86
CA ARG A 4 3.59 -17.12 -12.42
C ARG A 4 2.83 -16.37 -13.53
N PRO A 5 1.77 -15.59 -13.22
CA PRO A 5 1.05 -14.83 -14.24
C PRO A 5 1.98 -13.81 -14.90
N HIS A 6 1.76 -13.57 -16.19
CA HIS A 6 2.45 -12.53 -16.94
C HIS A 6 1.50 -11.36 -17.18
N LEU A 7 1.79 -10.24 -16.56
CA LEU A 7 0.98 -9.02 -16.62
C LEU A 7 1.57 -8.07 -17.69
N GLY A 8 1.37 -8.43 -18.96
CA GLY A 8 2.02 -7.80 -20.11
C GLY A 8 1.60 -6.35 -20.40
N ASP A 9 0.52 -5.85 -19.78
CA ASP A 9 0.07 -4.46 -19.89
C ASP A 9 0.08 -3.73 -18.53
N VAL A 10 0.88 -4.22 -17.58
CA VAL A 10 1.04 -3.60 -16.26
C VAL A 10 2.51 -3.25 -16.01
N THR A 11 2.78 -2.01 -15.66
CA THR A 11 4.05 -1.57 -15.09
C THR A 11 3.99 -1.68 -13.57
N LEU A 12 4.84 -2.51 -12.96
CA LEU A 12 5.07 -2.46 -11.52
C LEU A 12 5.93 -1.25 -11.21
N VAL A 13 5.48 -0.35 -10.36
CA VAL A 13 6.18 0.89 -10.05
C VAL A 13 6.21 1.20 -8.56
N ALA A 14 7.36 1.66 -8.09
CA ALA A 14 7.51 2.23 -6.76
C ALA A 14 8.14 3.62 -6.83
N VAL A 15 7.66 4.51 -5.97
CA VAL A 15 8.13 5.90 -5.85
C VAL A 15 8.61 6.11 -4.43
N THR A 16 9.87 6.54 -4.23
CA THR A 16 10.40 6.75 -2.88
C THR A 16 11.61 7.69 -2.86
N SER A 17 11.74 8.47 -1.79
CA SER A 17 12.98 9.14 -1.37
C SER A 17 13.40 8.73 0.05
N VAL A 18 12.65 7.78 0.63
CA VAL A 18 12.90 7.16 1.94
C VAL A 18 12.79 5.64 1.78
N ALA A 19 13.18 4.85 2.76
CA ALA A 19 12.96 3.40 2.78
C ALA A 19 13.38 2.66 1.49
N GLN A 20 14.44 3.09 0.79
CA GLN A 20 14.80 2.59 -0.54
C GLN A 20 15.08 1.08 -0.56
N ALA A 21 15.81 0.56 0.45
CA ALA A 21 16.10 -0.87 0.55
C ALA A 21 14.82 -1.71 0.75
N ALA A 22 13.91 -1.26 1.62
CA ALA A 22 12.62 -1.92 1.84
C ALA A 22 11.71 -1.83 0.60
N THR A 23 11.74 -0.72 -0.14
CA THR A 23 11.02 -0.57 -1.41
C THR A 23 11.54 -1.54 -2.48
N LEU A 24 12.87 -1.71 -2.57
CA LEU A 24 13.46 -2.73 -3.45
C LEU A 24 13.06 -4.14 -3.06
N ALA A 25 12.99 -4.43 -1.75
CA ALA A 25 12.52 -5.71 -1.27
C ALA A 25 11.05 -5.97 -1.66
N ALA A 26 10.18 -4.93 -1.64
CA ALA A 26 8.79 -5.02 -2.10
C ALA A 26 8.69 -5.30 -3.60
N LEU A 27 9.47 -4.60 -4.43
CA LEU A 27 9.54 -4.85 -5.88
C LEU A 27 10.03 -6.26 -6.19
N ARG A 28 11.14 -6.70 -5.57
CA ARG A 28 11.71 -8.04 -5.76
C ARG A 28 10.75 -9.15 -5.29
N HIS A 29 10.05 -8.92 -4.18
CA HIS A 29 9.04 -9.86 -3.70
C HIS A 29 7.90 -9.99 -4.71
N SER A 30 7.38 -8.87 -5.21
CA SER A 30 6.32 -8.83 -6.22
C SER A 30 6.75 -9.51 -7.53
N LEU A 31 7.99 -9.30 -7.98
CA LEU A 31 8.59 -10.01 -9.12
C LEU A 31 8.70 -11.52 -8.89
N GLY A 32 8.83 -11.96 -7.65
CA GLY A 32 8.76 -13.37 -7.30
C GLY A 32 7.37 -13.99 -7.50
N GLN A 33 6.31 -13.19 -7.49
CA GLN A 33 4.91 -13.62 -7.59
C GLN A 33 4.33 -13.51 -9.00
N ALA A 34 4.71 -12.47 -9.75
CA ALA A 34 4.23 -12.22 -11.12
C ALA A 34 5.35 -11.61 -11.97
N SER A 35 5.23 -11.68 -13.30
CA SER A 35 6.06 -10.92 -14.23
C SER A 35 5.24 -9.76 -14.82
N PHE A 36 5.92 -8.65 -15.11
CA PHE A 36 5.30 -7.39 -15.53
C PHE A 36 5.92 -6.95 -16.86
N ALA A 37 5.21 -6.12 -17.63
CA ALA A 37 5.74 -5.51 -18.84
C ALA A 37 7.00 -4.67 -18.55
N LYS A 38 6.98 -3.94 -17.43
CA LYS A 38 8.08 -3.11 -16.96
C LYS A 38 8.08 -3.05 -15.43
N VAL A 39 9.26 -2.88 -14.83
CA VAL A 39 9.38 -2.67 -13.38
C VAL A 39 10.22 -1.42 -13.13
N LEU A 40 9.65 -0.43 -12.47
CA LEU A 40 10.27 0.89 -12.27
C LEU A 40 10.48 1.19 -10.79
N LEU A 41 11.68 1.68 -10.48
CA LEU A 41 11.94 2.39 -9.23
C LEU A 41 12.20 3.86 -9.55
N LEU A 42 11.33 4.74 -9.07
CA LEU A 42 11.45 6.18 -9.19
C LEU A 42 11.96 6.74 -7.87
N SER A 43 13.20 7.23 -7.83
CA SER A 43 13.81 7.73 -6.60
C SER A 43 14.89 8.77 -6.88
N ASP A 44 15.22 9.58 -5.86
CA ASP A 44 16.23 10.65 -5.94
C ASP A 44 17.66 10.11 -5.90
N ARG A 45 17.87 8.85 -5.54
CA ARG A 45 19.17 8.19 -5.48
C ARG A 45 19.13 6.84 -6.17
N GLN A 46 20.16 6.55 -6.97
CA GLN A 46 20.30 5.24 -7.58
C GLN A 46 20.69 4.20 -6.52
N PRO A 47 19.97 3.08 -6.42
CA PRO A 47 20.41 1.96 -5.58
C PRO A 47 21.71 1.32 -6.12
N GLY A 48 22.55 0.86 -5.20
CA GLY A 48 23.84 0.23 -5.59
C GLY A 48 23.70 -1.15 -6.26
N ASP A 49 22.58 -1.84 -6.04
CA ASP A 49 22.38 -3.24 -6.48
C ASP A 49 21.09 -3.38 -7.28
N LEU A 50 21.17 -3.00 -8.55
CA LEU A 50 20.10 -3.23 -9.54
C LEU A 50 20.52 -4.17 -10.66
N ALA A 51 21.80 -4.61 -10.70
CA ALA A 51 22.28 -5.49 -11.72
C ALA A 51 21.45 -6.81 -11.73
N GLU A 52 21.01 -7.24 -12.91
CA GLU A 52 20.24 -8.46 -13.12
C GLU A 52 18.88 -8.54 -12.39
N SER A 53 18.43 -7.45 -11.75
CA SER A 53 17.15 -7.44 -11.00
C SER A 53 15.91 -7.32 -11.89
N GLY A 54 16.05 -6.91 -13.14
CA GLY A 54 14.93 -6.55 -14.01
C GLY A 54 14.21 -5.26 -13.61
N ILE A 55 14.77 -4.49 -12.64
CA ILE A 55 14.22 -3.22 -12.16
C ILE A 55 14.97 -2.07 -12.85
N GLU A 56 14.23 -1.25 -13.58
CA GLU A 56 14.75 -0.01 -14.18
C GLU A 56 14.64 1.13 -13.15
N TRP A 57 15.76 1.76 -12.84
CA TRP A 57 15.77 2.98 -12.04
C TRP A 57 15.65 4.22 -12.91
N ARG A 58 14.79 5.14 -12.50
CA ARG A 58 14.69 6.47 -13.10
C ARG A 58 14.81 7.55 -12.03
N PRO A 59 15.66 8.55 -12.23
CA PRO A 59 15.84 9.65 -11.27
C PRO A 59 14.61 10.55 -11.23
N ILE A 60 14.24 10.94 -10.01
CA ILE A 60 13.25 11.97 -9.73
C ILE A 60 13.82 12.99 -8.74
N LEU A 61 13.19 14.14 -8.61
CA LEU A 61 13.53 15.09 -7.55
C LEU A 61 13.22 14.47 -6.18
N ARG A 62 14.02 14.81 -5.17
CA ARG A 62 13.80 14.33 -3.80
C ARG A 62 12.42 14.73 -3.30
N LEU A 63 11.69 13.75 -2.80
CA LEU A 63 10.41 13.92 -2.14
C LEU A 63 10.65 14.13 -0.65
N ALA A 64 10.58 15.37 -0.18
CA ALA A 64 10.92 15.73 1.19
C ALA A 64 9.73 15.53 2.16
N SER A 65 8.52 15.33 1.64
CA SER A 65 7.29 15.22 2.42
C SER A 65 6.27 14.29 1.76
N ARG A 66 5.23 13.89 2.54
CA ARG A 66 4.07 13.20 1.98
C ARG A 66 3.35 14.03 0.92
N ALA A 67 3.31 15.35 1.09
CA ALA A 67 2.72 16.25 0.09
C ALA A 67 3.49 16.23 -1.23
N ASP A 68 4.84 16.16 -1.18
CA ASP A 68 5.65 16.02 -2.39
C ASP A 68 5.40 14.68 -3.08
N TYR A 69 5.30 13.61 -2.30
CA TYR A 69 4.93 12.28 -2.81
C TYR A 69 3.56 12.31 -3.49
N SER A 70 2.53 12.82 -2.81
CA SER A 70 1.17 12.94 -3.37
C SER A 70 1.15 13.75 -4.65
N ARG A 71 1.86 14.90 -4.67
CA ARG A 71 1.98 15.76 -5.85
C ARG A 71 2.67 15.04 -7.02
N PHE A 72 3.74 14.29 -6.74
CA PHE A 72 4.44 13.53 -7.76
C PHE A 72 3.57 12.38 -8.31
N VAL A 73 2.91 11.61 -7.45
CA VAL A 73 2.05 10.50 -7.88
C VAL A 73 0.87 11.00 -8.71
N MET A 74 0.28 12.15 -8.36
CA MET A 74 -0.82 12.74 -9.12
C MET A 74 -0.34 13.38 -10.44
N GLY A 75 0.75 14.14 -10.44
CA GLY A 75 1.15 14.95 -11.58
C GLY A 75 2.31 14.39 -12.40
N GLY A 76 3.27 13.72 -11.76
CA GLY A 76 4.51 13.26 -12.39
C GLY A 76 4.48 11.81 -12.86
N LEU A 77 3.79 10.92 -12.15
CA LEU A 77 3.83 9.48 -12.41
C LEU A 77 3.37 9.10 -13.81
N ALA A 78 2.36 9.78 -14.35
CA ALA A 78 1.81 9.52 -15.69
C ALA A 78 2.88 9.52 -16.80
N GLY A 79 3.88 10.41 -16.70
CA GLY A 79 4.99 10.53 -17.66
C GLY A 79 5.95 9.35 -17.68
N HIS A 80 5.92 8.48 -16.68
CA HIS A 80 6.77 7.30 -16.57
C HIS A 80 6.06 6.00 -16.98
N ILE A 81 4.73 6.01 -17.16
CA ILE A 81 3.92 4.82 -17.44
C ILE A 81 3.56 4.77 -18.92
N GLU A 82 4.03 3.71 -19.59
CA GLU A 82 3.80 3.45 -21.02
C GLU A 82 2.72 2.38 -21.26
N THR A 83 2.48 1.51 -20.28
CA THR A 83 1.47 0.44 -20.30
C THR A 83 0.07 0.97 -20.02
N GLY A 84 -0.96 0.15 -20.24
CA GLY A 84 -2.36 0.49 -19.90
C GLY A 84 -2.57 0.72 -18.42
N HIS A 85 -1.82 0.02 -17.54
CA HIS A 85 -1.93 0.15 -16.08
C HIS A 85 -0.57 0.25 -15.39
N ALA A 86 -0.58 0.86 -14.20
CA ALA A 86 0.50 0.85 -13.23
C ALA A 86 0.04 0.16 -11.94
N LEU A 87 0.78 -0.83 -11.48
CA LEU A 87 0.67 -1.35 -10.13
C LEU A 87 1.64 -0.57 -9.23
N LEU A 88 1.10 0.40 -8.51
CA LEU A 88 1.88 1.22 -7.56
C LEU A 88 2.03 0.46 -6.25
N VAL A 89 3.27 0.32 -5.79
CA VAL A 89 3.60 -0.32 -4.52
C VAL A 89 4.46 0.60 -3.66
N GLN A 90 4.29 0.50 -2.35
CA GLN A 90 5.16 1.13 -1.36
C GLN A 90 6.04 0.08 -0.68
N TRP A 91 6.95 0.52 0.21
CA TRP A 91 7.90 -0.33 0.92
C TRP A 91 7.22 -1.42 1.80
N ASP A 92 5.97 -1.20 2.19
CA ASP A 92 5.12 -2.09 2.99
C ASP A 92 3.90 -2.60 2.23
N GLY A 93 3.90 -2.49 0.89
CA GLY A 93 2.88 -3.04 -0.01
C GLY A 93 3.51 -3.89 -1.10
N PHE A 94 2.99 -5.10 -1.35
CA PHE A 94 3.55 -6.02 -2.34
C PHE A 94 2.52 -7.05 -2.82
N VAL A 95 2.80 -7.69 -3.97
CA VAL A 95 2.02 -8.83 -4.45
C VAL A 95 2.17 -9.99 -3.47
N ARG A 96 1.07 -10.43 -2.90
CA ARG A 96 0.99 -11.51 -1.93
C ARG A 96 1.00 -12.88 -2.59
N ASP A 97 0.09 -13.09 -3.54
CA ASP A 97 -0.05 -14.31 -4.33
C ASP A 97 -0.41 -13.97 -5.77
N GLY A 98 0.54 -14.17 -6.69
CA GLY A 98 0.32 -13.90 -8.12
C GLY A 98 -0.83 -14.73 -8.71
N ARG A 99 -1.13 -15.92 -8.17
CA ARG A 99 -2.22 -16.78 -8.65
C ARG A 99 -3.61 -16.21 -8.39
N ALA A 100 -3.71 -15.25 -7.48
CA ALA A 100 -4.96 -14.52 -7.20
C ALA A 100 -5.22 -13.37 -8.19
N TRP A 101 -4.33 -13.14 -9.17
CA TRP A 101 -4.59 -12.18 -10.24
C TRP A 101 -5.83 -12.58 -11.02
N ARG A 102 -6.62 -11.57 -11.37
CA ARG A 102 -7.80 -11.70 -12.24
C ARG A 102 -7.72 -10.66 -13.34
N ASP A 103 -7.93 -11.07 -14.58
CA ASP A 103 -7.86 -10.14 -15.73
C ASP A 103 -8.95 -9.05 -15.65
N GLU A 104 -10.06 -9.30 -14.95
CA GLU A 104 -11.11 -8.31 -14.66
C GLU A 104 -10.61 -7.09 -13.90
N PHE A 105 -9.46 -7.16 -13.21
CA PHE A 105 -8.87 -6.01 -12.55
C PHE A 105 -8.49 -4.90 -13.54
N LEU A 106 -8.18 -5.27 -14.79
CA LEU A 106 -7.88 -4.31 -15.85
C LEU A 106 -9.11 -3.57 -16.39
N ASP A 107 -10.32 -3.97 -16.01
CA ASP A 107 -11.56 -3.26 -16.38
C ASP A 107 -11.77 -1.98 -15.57
N PHE A 108 -10.98 -1.76 -14.52
CA PHE A 108 -11.10 -0.62 -13.62
C PHE A 108 -9.92 0.34 -13.76
N ASP A 109 -10.19 1.62 -13.56
CA ASP A 109 -9.15 2.65 -13.57
C ASP A 109 -8.45 2.80 -12.22
N TYR A 110 -9.14 2.45 -11.13
CA TYR A 110 -8.57 2.43 -9.79
C TYR A 110 -9.06 1.23 -9.00
N ILE A 111 -8.11 0.46 -8.48
CA ILE A 111 -8.34 -0.57 -7.46
C ILE A 111 -7.30 -0.39 -6.36
N GLY A 112 -7.74 -0.43 -5.11
CA GLY A 112 -6.92 -0.54 -3.92
C GLY A 112 -7.64 -1.32 -2.85
N ALA A 113 -7.10 -1.39 -1.64
CA ALA A 113 -7.77 -2.10 -0.56
C ALA A 113 -9.04 -1.39 -0.07
N PRO A 114 -10.03 -2.14 0.47
CA PRO A 114 -11.20 -1.54 1.08
C PRO A 114 -10.87 -0.62 2.26
N TRP A 115 -11.60 0.47 2.37
CA TRP A 115 -11.64 1.36 3.53
C TRP A 115 -12.88 1.07 4.39
N PRO A 116 -12.79 0.22 5.41
CA PRO A 116 -13.95 -0.29 6.14
C PRO A 116 -14.69 0.76 6.96
N HIS A 117 -14.10 1.94 7.13
CA HIS A 117 -14.67 3.05 7.89
C HIS A 117 -15.56 3.98 7.07
N TYR A 118 -15.59 3.84 5.74
CA TYR A 118 -16.50 4.58 4.86
C TYR A 118 -17.68 3.70 4.44
N ARG A 119 -18.88 4.30 4.41
CA ARG A 119 -20.15 3.60 4.08
C ARG A 119 -20.97 4.32 3.02
N ASP A 120 -20.36 5.23 2.28
CA ASP A 120 -21.04 6.11 1.31
C ASP A 120 -20.83 5.70 -0.15
N GLY A 121 -20.44 4.45 -0.39
CA GLY A 121 -20.15 3.94 -1.73
C GLY A 121 -18.76 4.29 -2.27
N MET A 122 -17.99 5.16 -1.59
CA MET A 122 -16.62 5.52 -1.95
C MET A 122 -15.60 4.91 -0.96
N ALA A 123 -15.71 3.60 -0.75
CA ALA A 123 -14.97 2.87 0.27
C ALA A 123 -13.83 2.01 -0.30
N VAL A 124 -13.33 2.34 -1.49
CA VAL A 124 -12.17 1.71 -2.13
C VAL A 124 -11.09 2.77 -2.32
N GLY A 125 -9.91 2.50 -1.83
CA GLY A 125 -8.79 3.45 -1.89
C GLY A 125 -7.45 2.76 -1.63
N ASN A 126 -6.62 3.34 -0.75
CA ASN A 126 -5.29 2.84 -0.41
C ASN A 126 -4.24 3.00 -1.54
N GLY A 127 -3.46 4.08 -1.45
CA GLY A 127 -2.41 4.39 -2.43
C GLY A 127 -1.18 3.49 -2.36
N GLY A 128 -0.94 2.80 -1.24
CA GLY A 128 0.30 2.05 -1.01
C GLY A 128 0.39 0.69 -1.70
N PHE A 129 -0.74 0.14 -2.14
CA PHE A 129 -0.85 -0.98 -3.08
C PHE A 129 -2.11 -0.77 -3.92
N SER A 130 -1.94 -0.25 -5.13
CA SER A 130 -3.07 0.12 -5.99
C SER A 130 -2.76 -0.11 -7.47
N LEU A 131 -3.77 -0.59 -8.21
CA LEU A 131 -3.76 -0.65 -9.67
C LEU A 131 -4.41 0.61 -10.21
N ARG A 132 -3.74 1.31 -11.11
CA ARG A 132 -4.19 2.59 -11.68
C ARG A 132 -4.04 2.56 -13.19
N SER A 133 -5.10 2.84 -13.94
CA SER A 133 -4.99 2.95 -15.38
C SER A 133 -4.18 4.19 -15.78
N ARG A 134 -3.54 4.12 -16.94
CA ARG A 134 -2.86 5.28 -17.53
C ARG A 134 -3.83 6.46 -17.73
N ARG A 135 -5.08 6.18 -18.09
CA ARG A 135 -6.14 7.19 -18.23
C ARG A 135 -6.40 7.92 -16.92
N LEU A 136 -6.51 7.18 -15.81
CA LEU A 136 -6.64 7.81 -14.48
C LEU A 136 -5.41 8.65 -14.13
N LEU A 137 -4.19 8.15 -14.35
CA LEU A 137 -2.98 8.92 -14.06
C LEU A 137 -2.93 10.24 -14.84
N GLN A 138 -3.37 10.24 -16.08
CA GLN A 138 -3.47 11.44 -16.92
C GLN A 138 -4.56 12.40 -16.40
N ALA A 139 -5.74 11.88 -16.04
CA ALA A 139 -6.81 12.68 -15.48
C ALA A 139 -6.42 13.28 -14.11
N ALA A 140 -5.76 12.49 -13.24
CA ALA A 140 -5.29 12.96 -11.94
C ALA A 140 -4.29 14.12 -12.05
N ALA A 141 -3.51 14.18 -13.12
CA ALA A 141 -2.57 15.27 -13.35
C ALA A 141 -3.26 16.63 -13.61
N THR A 142 -4.54 16.65 -13.92
CA THR A 142 -5.33 17.88 -14.11
C THR A 142 -6.04 18.35 -12.85
N ILE A 143 -6.05 17.52 -11.79
CA ILE A 143 -6.69 17.84 -10.51
C ILE A 143 -5.87 18.91 -9.78
N PRO A 144 -6.53 19.93 -9.18
CA PRO A 144 -5.84 20.92 -8.36
C PRO A 144 -5.08 20.30 -7.18
N ALA A 145 -3.98 20.91 -6.78
CA ALA A 145 -3.22 20.49 -5.60
C ALA A 145 -4.13 20.40 -4.36
N SER A 146 -3.92 19.39 -3.54
CA SER A 146 -4.66 19.13 -2.32
C SER A 146 -3.69 18.84 -1.17
N ASP A 147 -4.07 19.23 0.06
CA ASP A 147 -3.33 18.90 1.28
C ASP A 147 -3.62 17.45 1.75
N ALA A 148 -4.65 16.82 1.21
CA ALA A 148 -4.97 15.43 1.50
C ALA A 148 -4.01 14.47 0.77
N PRO A 149 -3.82 13.24 1.28
CA PRO A 149 -3.13 12.18 0.56
C PRO A 149 -3.72 11.96 -0.85
N GLU A 150 -2.89 11.50 -1.78
CA GLU A 150 -3.30 11.37 -3.18
C GLU A 150 -4.45 10.37 -3.38
N ASP A 151 -4.48 9.31 -2.58
CA ASP A 151 -5.54 8.29 -2.62
C ASP A 151 -6.88 8.85 -2.11
N GLU A 152 -6.90 9.61 -1.00
CA GLU A 152 -8.10 10.31 -0.55
C GLU A 152 -8.53 11.40 -1.55
N THR A 153 -7.57 12.09 -2.15
CA THR A 153 -7.84 13.10 -3.18
C THR A 153 -8.53 12.47 -4.39
N ILE A 154 -7.99 11.38 -4.92
CA ILE A 154 -8.52 10.67 -6.10
C ILE A 154 -9.80 9.92 -5.77
N CYS A 155 -9.80 9.09 -4.71
CA CYS A 155 -10.86 8.13 -4.46
C CYS A 155 -12.07 8.72 -3.74
N ARG A 156 -11.97 9.95 -3.22
CA ARG A 156 -13.06 10.60 -2.48
C ARG A 156 -13.30 12.03 -2.93
N LYS A 157 -12.31 12.92 -2.76
CA LYS A 157 -12.52 14.36 -2.96
C LYS A 157 -12.89 14.71 -4.40
N PHE A 158 -12.20 14.15 -5.38
CA PHE A 158 -12.42 14.40 -6.81
C PHE A 158 -13.01 13.19 -7.56
N ARG A 159 -13.39 12.13 -6.86
CA ARG A 159 -13.97 10.95 -7.49
C ARG A 159 -15.22 11.27 -8.32
N PRO A 160 -16.20 12.07 -7.84
CA PRO A 160 -17.38 12.40 -8.64
C PRO A 160 -17.06 13.13 -9.95
N GLU A 161 -16.02 13.99 -9.94
CA GLU A 161 -15.57 14.70 -11.14
C GLU A 161 -14.84 13.75 -12.09
N LEU A 162 -13.96 12.90 -11.56
CA LEU A 162 -13.26 11.90 -12.36
C LEU A 162 -14.22 10.92 -13.05
N GLU A 163 -15.24 10.46 -12.35
CA GLU A 163 -16.30 9.59 -12.91
C GLU A 163 -17.11 10.32 -13.99
N ARG A 164 -17.55 11.55 -13.72
CA ARG A 164 -18.42 12.32 -14.62
C ARG A 164 -17.67 12.83 -15.86
N ASP A 165 -16.51 13.46 -15.67
CA ASP A 165 -15.84 14.26 -16.71
C ASP A 165 -14.79 13.44 -17.48
N HIS A 166 -14.22 12.39 -16.85
CA HIS A 166 -13.21 11.52 -17.46
C HIS A 166 -13.68 10.07 -17.63
N GLY A 167 -14.90 9.72 -17.17
CA GLY A 167 -15.43 8.37 -17.25
C GLY A 167 -14.60 7.34 -16.47
N ILE A 168 -13.88 7.76 -15.41
CA ILE A 168 -13.04 6.89 -14.58
C ILE A 168 -13.91 5.88 -13.84
N ARG A 169 -13.49 4.61 -13.87
CA ARG A 169 -14.19 3.50 -13.22
C ARG A 169 -13.39 3.06 -11.98
N PHE A 170 -13.97 3.29 -10.81
CA PHE A 170 -13.42 2.75 -9.55
C PHE A 170 -13.99 1.35 -9.30
N ALA A 171 -13.17 0.46 -8.77
CA ALA A 171 -13.62 -0.87 -8.39
C ALA A 171 -14.69 -0.81 -7.29
N ASP A 172 -15.57 -1.79 -7.29
CA ASP A 172 -16.49 -2.05 -6.19
C ASP A 172 -15.78 -2.77 -5.02
N MET A 173 -16.52 -2.97 -3.94
CA MET A 173 -15.97 -3.58 -2.71
C MET A 173 -15.58 -5.05 -2.87
N ASP A 174 -16.25 -5.79 -3.73
CA ASP A 174 -15.98 -7.23 -3.90
C ASP A 174 -14.71 -7.42 -4.73
N VAL A 175 -14.52 -6.62 -5.78
CA VAL A 175 -13.28 -6.57 -6.56
C VAL A 175 -12.12 -6.09 -5.69
N ALA A 176 -12.32 -5.03 -4.90
CA ALA A 176 -11.31 -4.49 -4.01
C ALA A 176 -10.84 -5.51 -2.96
N ARG A 177 -11.76 -6.29 -2.37
CA ARG A 177 -11.45 -7.38 -1.43
C ARG A 177 -10.66 -8.51 -2.06
N ALA A 178 -10.95 -8.83 -3.32
CA ALA A 178 -10.17 -9.84 -4.05
C ALA A 178 -8.80 -9.31 -4.47
N PHE A 179 -8.67 -8.00 -4.70
CA PHE A 179 -7.44 -7.37 -5.12
C PHE A 179 -6.43 -7.22 -3.99
N SER A 180 -6.81 -6.62 -2.86
CA SER A 180 -5.86 -6.45 -1.74
C SER A 180 -6.56 -6.23 -0.40
N TYR A 181 -5.81 -6.46 0.68
CA TYR A 181 -6.26 -6.11 2.02
C TYR A 181 -5.27 -5.21 2.74
N GLU A 182 -5.79 -4.38 3.63
CA GLU A 182 -5.00 -3.54 4.54
C GLU A 182 -5.63 -3.52 5.94
N ARG A 183 -6.74 -2.79 6.11
CA ARG A 183 -7.43 -2.58 7.39
C ARG A 183 -8.59 -3.56 7.62
N CYS A 184 -8.84 -4.45 6.68
CA CYS A 184 -9.77 -5.56 6.81
C CYS A 184 -9.01 -6.85 7.14
N ASP A 185 -9.73 -7.87 7.62
CA ASP A 185 -9.15 -9.20 7.74
C ASP A 185 -8.92 -9.80 6.36
N SER A 186 -7.80 -10.53 6.21
CA SER A 186 -7.52 -11.27 4.99
C SER A 186 -8.43 -12.49 4.89
N SER A 187 -8.94 -12.75 3.68
CA SER A 187 -9.61 -14.00 3.32
C SER A 187 -8.62 -15.11 2.96
N GLY A 188 -7.35 -14.76 2.75
CA GLY A 188 -6.32 -15.67 2.27
C GLY A 188 -6.23 -15.76 0.74
N LEU A 189 -7.08 -15.06 0.00
CA LEU A 189 -7.24 -15.17 -1.45
C LEU A 189 -6.91 -13.88 -2.22
N GLU A 190 -6.37 -12.86 -1.55
CA GLU A 190 -6.06 -11.57 -2.16
C GLU A 190 -4.78 -11.64 -3.00
N PHE A 191 -4.75 -10.86 -4.09
CA PHE A 191 -3.58 -10.68 -4.94
C PHE A 191 -2.47 -9.89 -4.23
N GLY A 192 -2.83 -8.87 -3.45
CA GLY A 192 -1.88 -7.99 -2.79
C GLY A 192 -2.18 -7.70 -1.32
N VAL A 193 -1.22 -7.05 -0.69
CA VAL A 193 -1.29 -6.62 0.71
C VAL A 193 -0.62 -5.27 0.88
N HIS A 194 -1.12 -4.48 1.83
CA HIS A 194 -0.47 -3.25 2.29
C HIS A 194 -0.49 -3.15 3.81
N GLY A 195 0.47 -2.37 4.34
CA GLY A 195 0.60 -1.99 5.73
C GLY A 195 1.53 -2.90 6.53
N VAL A 196 2.53 -2.26 7.15
CA VAL A 196 3.60 -2.93 7.93
C VAL A 196 3.05 -3.85 9.02
N PHE A 197 1.89 -3.53 9.60
CA PHE A 197 1.22 -4.35 10.61
C PHE A 197 0.67 -5.70 10.05
N ASN A 198 0.55 -5.85 8.72
CA ASN A 198 0.20 -7.10 8.06
C ASN A 198 1.42 -7.94 7.70
N MET A 199 2.58 -7.32 7.51
CA MET A 199 3.80 -7.98 7.01
C MET A 199 4.28 -9.14 7.89
N LEU A 200 4.04 -9.11 9.21
CA LEU A 200 4.45 -10.22 10.09
C LEU A 200 3.74 -11.54 9.73
N ALA A 201 2.47 -11.47 9.37
CA ALA A 201 1.70 -12.64 8.94
C ALA A 201 2.14 -13.16 7.57
N GLU A 202 2.53 -12.26 6.67
CA GLU A 202 2.88 -12.60 5.30
C GLU A 202 4.35 -13.06 5.13
N LEU A 203 5.28 -12.45 5.85
CA LEU A 203 6.71 -12.68 5.68
C LEU A 203 7.34 -13.54 6.78
N GLY A 204 6.68 -13.66 7.91
CA GLY A 204 7.28 -14.21 9.13
C GLY A 204 8.32 -13.27 9.76
N SER A 205 8.76 -13.60 10.97
CA SER A 205 9.60 -12.74 11.79
C SER A 205 10.97 -12.43 11.18
N THR A 206 11.69 -13.45 10.74
CA THR A 206 13.07 -13.30 10.25
C THR A 206 13.14 -12.41 9.01
N ARG A 207 12.24 -12.66 8.05
CA ARG A 207 12.20 -11.90 6.79
C ARG A 207 11.73 -10.48 7.03
N LEU A 208 10.74 -10.29 7.90
CA LEU A 208 10.26 -8.95 8.27
C LEU A 208 11.36 -8.13 8.94
N LEU A 209 12.09 -8.70 9.89
CA LEU A 209 13.20 -8.00 10.55
C LEU A 209 14.28 -7.59 9.54
N ALA A 210 14.68 -8.49 8.63
CA ALA A 210 15.63 -8.16 7.58
C ALA A 210 15.13 -7.06 6.65
N TRP A 211 13.83 -7.07 6.31
CA TRP A 211 13.22 -6.05 5.45
C TRP A 211 13.19 -4.66 6.09
N LEU A 212 12.97 -4.61 7.41
CA LEU A 212 12.84 -3.36 8.15
C LEU A 212 14.15 -2.87 8.78
N SER A 213 15.27 -3.63 8.67
CA SER A 213 16.53 -3.36 9.38
C SER A 213 17.11 -1.97 9.09
N ASP A 214 17.03 -1.54 7.84
CA ASP A 214 17.63 -0.31 7.34
C ASP A 214 16.68 0.89 7.31
N LEU A 215 15.45 0.71 7.84
CA LEU A 215 14.51 1.81 7.94
C LEU A 215 14.97 2.84 8.98
N GLU A 216 15.03 4.10 8.56
CA GLU A 216 15.27 5.20 9.48
C GLU A 216 14.14 5.34 10.50
N PRO A 217 14.43 5.68 11.77
CA PRO A 217 13.42 5.93 12.78
C PRO A 217 12.40 6.98 12.30
N GLY A 218 11.10 6.69 12.48
CA GLY A 218 10.01 7.58 12.06
C GLY A 218 9.45 7.30 10.65
N VAL A 219 10.09 6.45 9.84
CA VAL A 219 9.52 6.02 8.54
C VAL A 219 8.24 5.24 8.75
N ILE A 220 8.19 4.32 9.71
CA ILE A 220 6.94 3.68 10.13
C ILE A 220 6.13 4.74 10.88
N GLY A 221 4.90 5.00 10.43
CA GLY A 221 4.00 5.98 11.03
C GLY A 221 3.72 5.71 12.52
N GLU A 222 3.27 6.73 13.23
CA GLU A 222 3.03 6.66 14.68
C GLU A 222 2.00 5.57 15.06
N ARG A 223 0.92 5.49 14.30
CA ARG A 223 -0.12 4.49 14.50
C ARG A 223 0.38 3.09 14.12
N GLU A 224 0.98 2.96 12.97
CA GLU A 224 1.48 1.71 12.40
C GLU A 224 2.59 1.11 13.27
N SER A 225 3.48 1.93 13.83
CA SER A 225 4.51 1.47 14.78
C SER A 225 3.90 0.97 16.10
N THR A 226 2.81 1.59 16.58
CA THR A 226 2.07 1.11 17.76
C THR A 226 1.39 -0.24 17.48
N GLU A 227 0.74 -0.39 16.33
CA GLU A 227 0.08 -1.63 15.92
C GLU A 227 1.09 -2.77 15.77
N LEU A 228 2.23 -2.49 15.13
CA LEU A 228 3.32 -3.45 14.98
C LEU A 228 3.89 -3.87 16.35
N LEU A 229 4.09 -2.90 17.26
CA LEU A 229 4.55 -3.16 18.62
C LEU A 229 3.59 -4.07 19.38
N VAL A 230 2.29 -3.75 19.37
CA VAL A 230 1.25 -4.57 20.01
C VAL A 230 1.27 -6.01 19.46
N LYS A 231 1.35 -6.15 18.15
CA LYS A 231 1.41 -7.46 17.49
C LYS A 231 2.69 -8.23 17.85
N ALA A 232 3.84 -7.55 17.87
CA ALA A 232 5.12 -8.16 18.26
C ALA A 232 5.12 -8.64 19.72
N VAL A 233 4.58 -7.84 20.65
CA VAL A 233 4.47 -8.22 22.08
C VAL A 233 3.55 -9.43 22.24
N ARG A 234 2.39 -9.45 21.59
CA ARG A 234 1.45 -10.57 21.62
C ARG A 234 2.01 -11.91 21.12
N THR A 235 2.88 -11.82 20.11
CA THR A 235 3.52 -12.99 19.52
C THR A 235 4.85 -13.36 20.18
N GLY A 236 5.26 -12.63 21.25
CA GLY A 236 6.55 -12.84 21.93
C GLY A 236 7.77 -12.49 21.06
N ASN A 237 7.57 -11.72 20.00
CA ASN A 237 8.62 -11.34 19.07
C ASN A 237 9.38 -10.09 19.56
N TRP A 238 10.25 -10.29 20.53
CA TRP A 238 10.99 -9.20 21.19
C TRP A 238 11.93 -8.41 20.26
N PRO A 239 12.63 -9.02 19.28
CA PRO A 239 13.40 -8.25 18.30
C PRO A 239 12.51 -7.28 17.50
N LEU A 240 11.36 -7.73 17.04
CA LEU A 240 10.40 -6.89 16.32
C LEU A 240 9.80 -5.82 17.23
N ALA A 241 9.51 -6.14 18.50
CA ALA A 241 9.02 -5.16 19.46
C ALA A 241 10.03 -4.03 19.70
N ARG A 242 11.33 -4.34 19.80
CA ARG A 242 12.40 -3.34 19.92
C ARG A 242 12.49 -2.45 18.68
N LEU A 243 12.38 -3.03 17.48
CA LEU A 243 12.39 -2.29 16.23
C LEU A 243 11.16 -1.35 16.17
N ALA A 244 9.97 -1.85 16.43
CA ALA A 244 8.74 -1.07 16.44
C ALA A 244 8.81 0.08 17.46
N MET A 245 9.36 -0.17 18.65
CA MET A 245 9.56 0.83 19.70
C MET A 245 10.51 1.95 19.25
N ARG A 246 11.61 1.61 18.52
CA ARG A 246 12.55 2.61 17.98
C ARG A 246 11.84 3.58 17.04
N HIS A 247 11.00 3.07 16.12
CA HIS A 247 10.20 3.90 15.23
C HIS A 247 9.15 4.70 15.98
N HIS A 248 8.49 4.07 16.96
CA HIS A 248 7.47 4.71 17.78
C HIS A 248 8.02 5.92 18.57
N HIS A 249 9.19 5.80 19.17
CA HIS A 249 9.84 6.90 19.91
C HIS A 249 10.27 8.08 19.03
N ALA A 250 10.41 7.89 17.74
CA ALA A 250 10.71 8.99 16.81
C ALA A 250 9.53 9.97 16.61
N HIS A 251 8.34 9.63 17.09
CA HIS A 251 7.15 10.47 16.96
C HIS A 251 6.88 11.32 18.21
N PRO A 252 6.42 12.58 18.05
CA PRO A 252 6.26 13.51 19.17
C PRO A 252 5.19 13.07 20.19
N ASN A 253 4.18 12.32 19.78
CA ASN A 253 3.07 11.86 20.64
C ASN A 253 3.23 10.42 21.15
N HIS A 254 4.44 9.86 21.08
CA HIS A 254 4.71 8.45 21.40
C HIS A 254 4.14 8.00 22.76
N GLY A 255 4.22 8.82 23.82
CA GLY A 255 3.71 8.46 25.15
C GLY A 255 2.20 8.21 25.17
N ARG A 256 1.40 9.09 24.56
CA ARG A 256 -0.07 8.93 24.49
C ARG A 256 -0.48 7.71 23.67
N ARG A 257 0.23 7.44 22.56
CA ARG A 257 -0.01 6.28 21.71
C ARG A 257 0.40 4.99 22.39
N LEU A 258 1.49 4.99 23.15
CA LEU A 258 1.92 3.83 23.92
C LEU A 258 0.85 3.42 24.94
N LEU A 259 0.28 4.38 25.70
CA LEU A 259 -0.83 4.13 26.62
C LEU A 259 -2.06 3.54 25.92
N ARG A 260 -2.36 4.02 24.70
CA ARG A 260 -3.43 3.45 23.86
C ARG A 260 -3.12 2.02 23.43
N GLY A 261 -1.87 1.75 23.02
CA GLY A 261 -1.40 0.41 22.66
C GLY A 261 -1.47 -0.58 23.84
N LEU A 262 -1.10 -0.16 25.03
CA LEU A 262 -1.29 -0.93 26.28
C LEU A 262 -2.77 -1.24 26.53
N GLY A 263 -3.66 -0.27 26.31
CA GLY A 263 -5.10 -0.48 26.38
C GLY A 263 -5.62 -1.50 25.36
N TRP A 264 -5.04 -1.57 24.18
CA TRP A 264 -5.35 -2.61 23.18
C TRP A 264 -4.88 -3.98 23.64
N LEU A 265 -3.66 -4.08 24.18
CA LEU A 265 -3.12 -5.33 24.72
C LEU A 265 -4.03 -5.91 25.82
N LEU A 266 -4.45 -5.05 26.77
CA LEU A 266 -5.30 -5.47 27.89
C LEU A 266 -6.70 -5.92 27.46
N ARG A 267 -7.24 -5.32 26.40
CA ARG A 267 -8.58 -5.67 25.88
C ARG A 267 -8.57 -6.77 24.81
N GLY A 268 -7.43 -7.36 24.51
CA GLY A 268 -7.34 -8.33 23.42
C GLY A 268 -7.48 -7.72 22.02
N HIS A 269 -7.37 -6.40 21.85
CA HIS A 269 -7.57 -5.68 20.61
C HIS A 269 -6.24 -5.38 19.90
N ASP A 270 -6.19 -5.52 18.57
CA ASP A 270 -4.97 -5.30 17.77
C ASP A 270 -4.85 -3.88 17.18
N GLY A 271 -5.73 -2.97 17.59
CA GLY A 271 -5.75 -1.58 17.11
C GLY A 271 -6.51 -1.36 15.81
N ARG A 272 -6.99 -2.42 15.16
CA ARG A 272 -7.84 -2.29 13.97
C ARG A 272 -9.21 -1.72 14.36
N PRO A 273 -9.85 -0.89 13.51
CA PRO A 273 -11.22 -0.51 13.75
C PRO A 273 -12.11 -1.76 13.76
N VAL A 274 -12.84 -1.97 14.86
CA VAL A 274 -13.85 -3.04 14.92
C VAL A 274 -15.00 -2.63 14.04
N VAL A 275 -15.08 -3.17 12.84
CA VAL A 275 -16.31 -3.16 12.06
C VAL A 275 -17.21 -4.19 12.71
N ARG A 276 -18.11 -3.76 13.60
CA ARG A 276 -19.20 -4.63 14.07
C ARG A 276 -20.03 -4.98 12.83
N ALA A 277 -20.06 -6.25 12.47
CA ALA A 277 -21.07 -6.77 11.59
C ALA A 277 -22.41 -6.52 12.30
N GLU A 278 -23.18 -5.54 11.83
CA GLU A 278 -24.58 -5.44 12.23
C GLU A 278 -25.26 -6.68 11.68
N ALA A 279 -25.80 -7.50 12.60
CA ALA A 279 -26.67 -8.60 12.26
C ALA A 279 -27.76 -8.06 11.32
N ALA A 280 -27.85 -8.65 10.15
CA ALA A 280 -28.98 -8.44 9.26
C ALA A 280 -30.24 -8.83 10.02
N HIS A 281 -30.98 -7.86 10.55
CA HIS A 281 -32.35 -8.08 10.96
C HIS A 281 -33.15 -8.32 9.68
N HIS A 282 -33.39 -9.58 9.38
CA HIS A 282 -34.52 -9.96 8.55
C HIS A 282 -35.76 -9.49 9.29
N VAL A 283 -36.36 -8.43 8.76
CA VAL A 283 -37.76 -8.12 9.01
C VAL A 283 -38.53 -8.93 8.00
N GLY A 284 -39.33 -9.87 8.55
CA GLY A 284 -40.27 -10.68 7.77
C GLY A 284 -41.43 -9.88 7.18
#